data_a191004956bb7079ec7081a1391f02f1
#
_entry.id   a191004956bb7079ec7081a1391f02f1
#
_cell.length_a   1.000
_cell.length_b   1.000
_cell.length_c   1.000
_cell.angle_alpha   90.00
_cell.angle_beta   90.00
_cell.angle_gamma   90.00
#
_symmetry.space_group_name_H-M   'P 1'
#
loop_
_entity.id
_entity.type
_entity.pdbx_description
1 polymer ?
#
loop_
_entity_poly.entity_id
_entity_poly.type
_entity_poly.pdbx_seq_one_letter_code
_entity_poly.pdbx_strand_id
1 'polypeptide(L)'
;MDSGRCCEPAAALRRTGKEKPALPELKRIFPVWFKAPEEREGQLMMETIGNVITAIDDAVWGWWLIILLLGTHVFMTFKTGFIQWKSITKGVKLSVTRDPDAEGEVSNFGALTTALAATIGTGNIVGVGTAVALGGPGAVLWCWLSGVFGIATKYAESLIAVKYRVKKKDGRMQGGAMYALSRGLKWKKLGAALGMLFAVFAGVASFGIGCATQVNAIANIVEENVGIQGWIVGLAVAALTGVVIFGGIKSIANVCEKLVPFMAVFYVVGCLIILGINYDFIIPAIKTIIRLAFQPGAAAGGLVGTGIMTAMRYGTARGLFSNESGMGSAPIAAAAAQTRNPVRQALVSSTGTFWDTVVVCLMTGLVLVTTIMKNPAINMGEITDGGILTTLAFGQIPYFGPVVLTLGIICFAFSTVLGWAYYGERAVEYFAGRKGLIPYRTLYVIVAAIAPVVALDMVWDIADILNALMAIPNLIAVLLLSNVISKETKKYINDLDAWDE
;
A
#
# COMPACT_ATOMS: atom_id res chain seq x y z
N MET A 1 -8.11 49.25 3.93
CA MET A 1 -9.35 49.66 4.54
C MET A 1 -10.47 49.24 3.61
N ASP A 2 -10.98 48.06 3.82
CA ASP A 2 -12.40 47.78 3.85
C ASP A 2 -12.57 46.35 4.28
N SER A 3 -13.09 46.19 5.48
CA SER A 3 -13.24 44.89 6.17
C SER A 3 -14.31 44.06 5.46
N GLY A 4 -13.91 42.91 4.97
CA GLY A 4 -14.78 41.90 4.41
C GLY A 4 -15.94 41.57 5.34
N ARG A 5 -17.15 41.96 4.95
CA ARG A 5 -18.40 41.46 5.52
C ARG A 5 -18.55 39.99 5.10
N CYS A 6 -18.17 39.07 6.00
CA CYS A 6 -18.58 37.69 5.91
C CYS A 6 -20.11 37.64 5.75
N CYS A 7 -20.58 36.93 4.73
CA CYS A 7 -21.97 36.69 4.46
C CYS A 7 -22.65 36.01 5.65
N GLU A 8 -23.48 36.74 6.40
CA GLU A 8 -24.37 36.13 7.40
C GLU A 8 -25.33 35.13 6.71
N PRO A 9 -25.67 34.01 7.37
CA PRO A 9 -26.60 33.01 6.83
C PRO A 9 -27.92 33.57 6.35
N ALA A 10 -28.37 34.70 6.97
CA ALA A 10 -29.57 35.44 6.57
C ALA A 10 -29.48 36.10 5.19
N ALA A 11 -28.26 36.39 4.70
CA ALA A 11 -28.06 37.01 3.38
C ALA A 11 -28.11 35.98 2.24
N ALA A 12 -27.68 34.76 2.48
CA ALA A 12 -27.75 33.66 1.52
C ALA A 12 -29.21 33.22 1.26
N LEU A 13 -30.05 33.23 2.28
CA LEU A 13 -31.46 32.82 2.20
C LEU A 13 -32.38 33.89 1.53
N ARG A 14 -31.98 35.14 1.48
CA ARG A 14 -32.75 36.19 0.78
C ARG A 14 -32.83 36.02 -0.74
N ARG A 15 -31.94 35.21 -1.32
CA ARG A 15 -31.89 34.97 -2.77
C ARG A 15 -32.83 33.87 -3.27
N THR A 16 -33.43 33.05 -2.38
CA THR A 16 -34.21 31.86 -2.78
C THR A 16 -35.75 32.02 -2.63
N GLY A 17 -36.25 33.12 -2.07
CA GLY A 17 -37.71 33.38 -1.95
C GLY A 17 -38.49 32.38 -1.10
N LYS A 18 -37.85 31.53 -0.31
CA LYS A 18 -38.50 30.55 0.57
C LYS A 18 -38.68 31.11 1.98
N GLU A 19 -39.76 30.68 2.67
CA GLU A 19 -39.99 30.99 4.09
C GLU A 19 -38.76 30.74 4.95
N LYS A 20 -38.53 31.58 5.96
CA LYS A 20 -37.37 31.46 6.87
C LYS A 20 -37.42 30.12 7.61
N PRO A 21 -36.44 29.25 7.45
CA PRO A 21 -36.39 27.98 8.20
C PRO A 21 -36.30 28.25 9.69
N ALA A 22 -36.91 27.39 10.50
CA ALA A 22 -36.88 27.49 11.96
C ALA A 22 -35.43 27.34 12.50
N LEU A 23 -35.14 27.92 13.65
CA LEU A 23 -33.81 27.87 14.29
C LEU A 23 -33.19 26.47 14.37
N PRO A 24 -33.97 25.40 14.64
CA PRO A 24 -33.44 24.03 14.60
C PRO A 24 -32.99 23.56 13.21
N GLU A 25 -33.70 23.97 12.15
CA GLU A 25 -33.34 23.67 10.76
C GLU A 25 -32.09 24.40 10.33
N LEU A 26 -31.97 25.70 10.71
CA LEU A 26 -30.76 26.49 10.47
C LEU A 26 -29.53 25.88 11.17
N LYS A 27 -29.65 25.39 12.38
CA LYS A 27 -28.60 24.67 13.10
C LYS A 27 -28.19 23.37 12.41
N ARG A 28 -29.12 22.71 11.74
CA ARG A 28 -28.88 21.47 10.98
C ARG A 28 -28.21 21.74 9.63
N ILE A 29 -28.59 22.84 8.96
CA ILE A 29 -28.07 23.22 7.63
C ILE A 29 -26.69 23.92 7.76
N PHE A 30 -26.50 24.72 8.83
CA PHE A 30 -25.28 25.49 9.08
C PHE A 30 -24.70 25.22 10.48
N PRO A 31 -24.29 24.00 10.79
CA PRO A 31 -23.88 23.65 12.16
C PRO A 31 -22.68 24.44 12.67
N VAL A 32 -21.77 24.84 11.79
CA VAL A 32 -20.57 25.62 12.12
C VAL A 32 -20.91 27.02 12.62
N TRP A 33 -21.96 27.68 12.09
CA TRP A 33 -22.34 29.06 12.44
C TRP A 33 -22.96 29.20 13.83
N PHE A 34 -23.44 28.11 14.40
CA PHE A 34 -24.06 28.10 15.73
C PHE A 34 -23.12 27.61 16.84
N LYS A 35 -21.84 27.38 16.54
CA LYS A 35 -20.78 27.09 17.53
C LYS A 35 -20.20 28.38 18.09
N ALA A 36 -19.56 28.26 19.27
CA ALA A 36 -18.82 29.38 19.87
C ALA A 36 -17.73 29.90 18.91
N PRO A 37 -17.40 31.22 18.94
CA PRO A 37 -16.40 31.78 18.02
C PRO A 37 -15.07 31.00 18.02
N GLU A 38 -14.56 30.60 19.18
CA GLU A 38 -13.33 29.80 19.33
C GLU A 38 -13.43 28.41 18.71
N GLU A 39 -14.58 27.74 18.81
CA GLU A 39 -14.83 26.45 18.18
C GLU A 39 -14.93 26.59 16.65
N ARG A 40 -15.44 27.71 16.15
CA ARG A 40 -15.50 28.03 14.72
C ARG A 40 -14.12 28.27 14.15
N GLU A 41 -13.30 29.06 14.82
CA GLU A 41 -11.92 29.34 14.38
C GLU A 41 -11.09 28.04 14.39
N GLY A 42 -11.23 27.20 15.41
CA GLY A 42 -10.57 25.90 15.46
C GLY A 42 -10.98 24.97 14.32
N GLN A 43 -12.30 24.92 14.00
CA GLN A 43 -12.78 24.10 12.87
C GLN A 43 -12.31 24.63 11.52
N LEU A 44 -12.39 25.94 11.28
CA LEU A 44 -11.90 26.56 10.04
C LEU A 44 -10.40 26.37 9.87
N MET A 45 -9.64 26.43 10.96
CA MET A 45 -8.20 26.14 10.94
C MET A 45 -7.93 24.69 10.58
N MET A 46 -8.63 23.71 11.19
CA MET A 46 -8.47 22.29 10.87
C MET A 46 -8.89 21.97 9.44
N GLU A 47 -9.99 22.54 8.96
CA GLU A 47 -10.42 22.40 7.57
C GLU A 47 -9.39 23.00 6.60
N THR A 48 -8.84 24.18 6.92
CA THR A 48 -7.79 24.79 6.11
C THR A 48 -6.53 23.95 6.07
N ILE A 49 -6.11 23.39 7.22
CA ILE A 49 -4.95 22.48 7.30
C ILE A 49 -5.23 21.22 6.48
N GLY A 50 -6.41 20.62 6.61
CA GLY A 50 -6.83 19.45 5.82
C GLY A 50 -6.75 19.72 4.32
N ASN A 51 -7.35 20.83 3.86
CA ASN A 51 -7.32 21.22 2.44
C ASN A 51 -5.88 21.44 1.91
N VAL A 52 -4.99 21.99 2.72
CA VAL A 52 -3.57 22.16 2.35
C VAL A 52 -2.87 20.79 2.24
N ILE A 53 -3.11 19.90 3.18
CA ILE A 53 -2.52 18.55 3.17
C ILE A 53 -3.01 17.77 1.94
N THR A 54 -4.31 17.77 1.66
CA THR A 54 -4.89 17.11 0.48
C THR A 54 -4.34 17.72 -0.83
N ALA A 55 -4.17 19.05 -0.89
CA ALA A 55 -3.57 19.70 -2.05
C ALA A 55 -2.09 19.29 -2.25
N ILE A 56 -1.34 19.08 -1.17
CA ILE A 56 0.03 18.57 -1.22
C ILE A 56 0.03 17.11 -1.69
N ASP A 57 -0.89 16.28 -1.18
CA ASP A 57 -1.03 14.89 -1.59
C ASP A 57 -1.32 14.77 -3.09
N ASP A 58 -2.31 15.51 -3.59
CA ASP A 58 -2.65 15.58 -5.01
C ASP A 58 -1.47 16.05 -5.89
N ALA A 59 -0.67 17.00 -5.38
CA ALA A 59 0.51 17.49 -6.07
C ALA A 59 1.63 16.43 -6.11
N VAL A 60 1.85 15.73 -5.00
CA VAL A 60 2.90 14.71 -4.86
C VAL A 60 2.54 13.46 -5.68
N TRP A 61 1.31 12.97 -5.60
CA TRP A 61 0.77 11.89 -6.44
C TRP A 61 0.32 12.36 -7.83
N GLY A 62 0.82 13.50 -8.26
CA GLY A 62 0.58 14.02 -9.60
C GLY A 62 1.15 13.14 -10.70
N TRP A 63 0.82 13.47 -11.96
CA TRP A 63 1.27 12.74 -13.15
C TRP A 63 2.77 12.55 -13.23
N TRP A 64 3.55 13.47 -12.71
CA TRP A 64 5.02 13.41 -12.72
C TRP A 64 5.55 12.20 -11.96
N LEU A 65 4.99 11.88 -10.79
CA LEU A 65 5.43 10.73 -9.98
C LEU A 65 4.94 9.42 -10.62
N ILE A 66 3.71 9.38 -11.13
CA ILE A 66 3.16 8.21 -11.83
C ILE A 66 4.01 7.90 -13.07
N ILE A 67 4.36 8.92 -13.87
CA ILE A 67 5.22 8.75 -15.05
C ILE A 67 6.62 8.29 -14.63
N LEU A 68 7.19 8.85 -13.56
CA LEU A 68 8.50 8.46 -13.07
C LEU A 68 8.51 6.98 -12.60
N LEU A 69 7.49 6.55 -11.86
CA LEU A 69 7.34 5.18 -11.38
C LEU A 69 7.12 4.20 -12.54
N LEU A 70 6.11 4.41 -13.37
CA LEU A 70 5.83 3.54 -14.53
C LEU A 70 6.98 3.57 -15.53
N GLY A 71 7.57 4.74 -15.80
CA GLY A 71 8.74 4.87 -16.65
C GLY A 71 9.92 4.07 -16.13
N THR A 72 10.16 4.09 -14.82
CA THR A 72 11.19 3.26 -14.18
C THR A 72 10.87 1.76 -14.30
N HIS A 73 9.60 1.36 -14.15
CA HIS A 73 9.17 -0.03 -14.31
C HIS A 73 9.44 -0.55 -15.73
N VAL A 74 9.06 0.23 -16.73
CA VAL A 74 9.31 -0.10 -18.14
C VAL A 74 10.83 -0.09 -18.42
N PHE A 75 11.55 0.93 -18.00
CA PHE A 75 13.00 1.03 -18.16
C PHE A 75 13.71 -0.19 -17.54
N MET A 76 13.37 -0.57 -16.31
CA MET A 76 13.98 -1.70 -15.64
C MET A 76 13.60 -3.04 -16.28
N THR A 77 12.39 -3.16 -16.86
CA THR A 77 12.00 -4.34 -17.63
C THR A 77 12.96 -4.58 -18.80
N PHE A 78 13.26 -3.54 -19.60
CA PHE A 78 14.22 -3.66 -20.71
C PHE A 78 15.65 -3.85 -20.21
N LYS A 79 16.05 -3.10 -19.17
CA LYS A 79 17.42 -3.13 -18.63
C LYS A 79 17.80 -4.47 -18.02
N THR A 80 16.82 -5.20 -17.46
CA THR A 80 17.03 -6.54 -16.86
C THR A 80 16.68 -7.70 -17.81
N GLY A 81 16.29 -7.40 -19.06
CA GLY A 81 15.97 -8.41 -20.08
C GLY A 81 14.71 -9.19 -19.75
N PHE A 82 13.62 -8.50 -19.43
CA PHE A 82 12.30 -9.09 -19.10
C PHE A 82 12.40 -10.11 -17.95
N ILE A 83 12.99 -9.66 -16.85
CA ILE A 83 13.25 -10.50 -15.67
C ILE A 83 11.97 -11.11 -15.07
N GLN A 84 10.80 -10.57 -15.36
CA GLN A 84 9.50 -11.00 -14.85
C GLN A 84 9.30 -12.52 -14.99
N TRP A 85 9.61 -13.06 -16.17
CA TRP A 85 9.45 -14.49 -16.44
C TRP A 85 10.36 -15.35 -15.53
N LYS A 86 11.62 -14.91 -15.35
CA LYS A 86 12.56 -15.62 -14.48
C LYS A 86 12.18 -15.45 -12.99
N SER A 87 11.61 -14.33 -12.61
CA SER A 87 11.08 -14.09 -11.27
C SER A 87 9.97 -15.09 -10.95
N ILE A 88 9.01 -15.26 -11.84
CA ILE A 88 7.90 -16.19 -11.64
C ILE A 88 8.39 -17.64 -11.63
N THR A 89 9.20 -18.06 -12.60
CA THR A 89 9.61 -19.47 -12.75
C THR A 89 10.68 -19.88 -11.75
N LYS A 90 11.80 -19.13 -11.68
CA LYS A 90 12.92 -19.44 -10.78
C LYS A 90 12.69 -18.86 -9.37
N GLY A 91 12.17 -17.64 -9.24
CA GLY A 91 11.96 -16.97 -7.96
C GLY A 91 11.00 -17.73 -7.05
N VAL A 92 9.87 -18.22 -7.56
CA VAL A 92 8.92 -19.06 -6.80
C VAL A 92 9.59 -20.34 -6.29
N LYS A 93 10.39 -21.02 -7.12
CA LYS A 93 11.14 -22.22 -6.69
C LYS A 93 12.16 -21.88 -5.61
N LEU A 94 12.90 -20.77 -5.78
CA LEU A 94 13.92 -20.33 -4.83
C LEU A 94 13.33 -19.87 -3.49
N SER A 95 12.10 -19.34 -3.47
CA SER A 95 11.46 -18.88 -2.24
C SER A 95 11.31 -20.00 -1.21
N VAL A 96 11.04 -21.22 -1.65
CA VAL A 96 10.90 -22.42 -0.78
C VAL A 96 12.21 -23.19 -0.60
N THR A 97 13.30 -22.78 -1.24
CA THR A 97 14.61 -23.42 -1.10
C THR A 97 15.37 -22.79 0.07
N ARG A 98 15.83 -23.62 1.02
CA ARG A 98 16.66 -23.18 2.14
C ARG A 98 18.12 -23.09 1.75
N ASP A 99 18.82 -22.10 2.29
CA ASP A 99 20.25 -21.87 2.09
C ASP A 99 20.93 -21.61 3.45
N PRO A 100 21.05 -22.67 4.29
CA PRO A 100 21.46 -22.52 5.69
C PRO A 100 22.89 -22.01 5.86
N ASP A 101 23.75 -22.26 4.86
CA ASP A 101 25.17 -21.85 4.89
C ASP A 101 25.36 -20.37 4.50
N ALA A 102 24.32 -19.74 3.96
CA ALA A 102 24.39 -18.35 3.52
C ALA A 102 24.17 -17.35 4.67
N GLU A 103 24.83 -16.20 4.58
CA GLU A 103 24.68 -15.11 5.56
C GLU A 103 23.31 -14.45 5.47
N GLY A 104 22.65 -14.29 6.64
CA GLY A 104 21.35 -13.67 6.78
C GLY A 104 20.71 -13.91 8.14
N GLU A 105 19.64 -13.22 8.45
CA GLU A 105 18.92 -13.35 9.73
C GLU A 105 17.71 -14.29 9.62
N VAL A 106 17.10 -14.35 8.44
CA VAL A 106 15.87 -15.12 8.16
C VAL A 106 16.00 -15.89 6.84
N SER A 107 15.16 -16.91 6.65
CA SER A 107 15.09 -17.66 5.39
C SER A 107 14.66 -16.76 4.22
N ASN A 108 14.93 -17.21 2.97
CA ASN A 108 14.40 -16.53 1.77
C ASN A 108 12.89 -16.41 1.81
N PHE A 109 12.20 -17.46 2.29
CA PHE A 109 10.75 -17.47 2.46
C PHE A 109 10.30 -16.51 3.56
N GLY A 110 11.00 -16.47 4.71
CA GLY A 110 10.70 -15.54 5.79
C GLY A 110 10.87 -14.08 5.39
N ALA A 111 11.90 -13.75 4.60
CA ALA A 111 12.08 -12.41 4.05
C ALA A 111 10.97 -12.06 3.04
N LEU A 112 10.60 -13.01 2.15
CA LEU A 112 9.51 -12.81 1.19
C LEU A 112 8.17 -12.61 1.90
N THR A 113 7.83 -13.47 2.86
CA THR A 113 6.55 -13.40 3.58
C THR A 113 6.49 -12.15 4.48
N THR A 114 7.62 -11.71 5.05
CA THR A 114 7.66 -10.41 5.75
C THR A 114 7.40 -9.25 4.80
N ALA A 115 7.95 -9.28 3.58
CA ALA A 115 7.66 -8.27 2.56
C ALA A 115 6.20 -8.35 2.09
N LEU A 116 5.67 -9.55 1.83
CA LEU A 116 4.27 -9.77 1.47
C LEU A 116 3.31 -9.36 2.59
N ALA A 117 3.69 -9.57 3.85
CA ALA A 117 2.90 -9.11 4.98
C ALA A 117 2.70 -7.59 4.96
N ALA A 118 3.72 -6.83 4.58
CA ALA A 118 3.62 -5.38 4.47
C ALA A 118 2.81 -4.92 3.25
N THR A 119 2.89 -5.65 2.13
CA THR A 119 2.28 -5.27 0.84
C THR A 119 0.86 -5.78 0.69
N ILE A 120 0.58 -7.05 1.05
CA ILE A 120 -0.79 -7.61 1.03
C ILE A 120 -1.55 -7.08 2.25
N GLY A 121 -2.24 -5.95 2.06
CA GLY A 121 -2.95 -5.22 3.09
C GLY A 121 -4.33 -4.75 2.62
N THR A 122 -4.82 -3.68 3.26
CA THR A 122 -6.07 -3.03 2.86
C THR A 122 -6.04 -2.54 1.40
N GLY A 123 -4.85 -2.26 0.85
CA GLY A 123 -4.64 -1.86 -0.54
C GLY A 123 -5.19 -2.86 -1.56
N ASN A 124 -5.04 -4.16 -1.30
CA ASN A 124 -5.51 -5.22 -2.19
C ASN A 124 -7.04 -5.39 -2.22
N ILE A 125 -7.73 -4.94 -1.18
CA ILE A 125 -9.19 -5.06 -1.02
C ILE A 125 -9.83 -3.69 -1.23
N VAL A 126 -9.69 -2.81 -0.25
CA VAL A 126 -10.27 -1.47 -0.26
C VAL A 126 -9.62 -0.57 -1.32
N GLY A 127 -8.29 -0.65 -1.47
CA GLY A 127 -7.57 0.13 -2.48
C GLY A 127 -8.00 -0.20 -3.91
N VAL A 128 -8.15 -1.49 -4.24
CA VAL A 128 -8.71 -1.91 -5.55
C VAL A 128 -10.15 -1.46 -5.69
N GLY A 129 -10.95 -1.54 -4.61
CA GLY A 129 -12.30 -0.99 -4.56
C GLY A 129 -12.33 0.49 -4.90
N THR A 130 -11.44 1.29 -4.29
CA THR A 130 -11.28 2.72 -4.57
C THR A 130 -10.86 2.97 -6.03
N ALA A 131 -9.94 2.16 -6.58
CA ALA A 131 -9.55 2.27 -7.98
C ALA A 131 -10.75 2.07 -8.92
N VAL A 132 -11.61 1.09 -8.62
CA VAL A 132 -12.83 0.83 -9.42
C VAL A 132 -13.88 1.91 -9.18
N ALA A 133 -14.09 2.36 -7.94
CA ALA A 133 -15.08 3.37 -7.59
C ALA A 133 -14.77 4.72 -8.28
N LEU A 134 -13.52 5.18 -8.22
CA LEU A 134 -13.10 6.49 -8.74
C LEU A 134 -12.59 6.43 -10.19
N GLY A 135 -11.91 5.34 -10.56
CA GLY A 135 -11.30 5.13 -11.86
C GLY A 135 -12.12 4.29 -12.84
N GLY A 136 -13.26 3.76 -12.39
CA GLY A 136 -14.09 2.83 -13.17
C GLY A 136 -13.42 1.47 -13.38
N PRO A 137 -14.10 0.53 -14.06
CA PRO A 137 -13.59 -0.83 -14.30
C PRO A 137 -12.25 -0.88 -15.03
N GLY A 138 -11.97 0.10 -15.89
CA GLY A 138 -10.69 0.20 -16.62
C GLY A 138 -9.47 0.35 -15.70
N ALA A 139 -9.65 0.88 -14.49
CA ALA A 139 -8.59 1.03 -13.50
C ALA A 139 -8.00 -0.32 -13.07
N VAL A 140 -8.76 -1.41 -13.13
CA VAL A 140 -8.27 -2.77 -12.82
C VAL A 140 -7.11 -3.16 -13.74
N LEU A 141 -7.21 -2.85 -15.05
CA LEU A 141 -6.12 -3.15 -16.00
C LEU A 141 -4.85 -2.34 -15.68
N TRP A 142 -4.98 -1.05 -15.36
CA TRP A 142 -3.84 -0.20 -15.03
C TRP A 142 -3.19 -0.60 -13.71
N CYS A 143 -3.99 -1.01 -12.71
CA CYS A 143 -3.50 -1.61 -11.47
C CYS A 143 -2.69 -2.88 -11.77
N TRP A 144 -3.22 -3.80 -12.58
CA TRP A 144 -2.56 -5.03 -12.97
C TRP A 144 -1.25 -4.79 -13.75
N LEU A 145 -1.26 -3.85 -14.73
CA LEU A 145 -0.07 -3.50 -15.50
C LEU A 145 1.03 -2.90 -14.62
N SER A 146 0.67 -2.08 -13.62
CA SER A 146 1.64 -1.56 -12.65
C SER A 146 2.34 -2.69 -11.91
N GLY A 147 1.64 -3.77 -11.58
CA GLY A 147 2.22 -4.97 -10.98
C GLY A 147 3.13 -5.73 -11.93
N VAL A 148 2.67 -6.01 -13.16
CA VAL A 148 3.44 -6.77 -14.15
C VAL A 148 4.79 -6.10 -14.44
N PHE A 149 4.79 -4.80 -14.70
CA PHE A 149 6.04 -4.05 -14.92
C PHE A 149 6.79 -3.78 -13.62
N GLY A 150 6.06 -3.63 -12.50
CA GLY A 150 6.62 -3.44 -11.15
C GLY A 150 7.53 -4.56 -10.68
N ILE A 151 7.31 -5.82 -11.14
CA ILE A 151 8.18 -6.97 -10.84
C ILE A 151 9.66 -6.64 -11.16
N ALA A 152 9.94 -5.99 -12.29
CA ALA A 152 11.32 -5.65 -12.66
C ALA A 152 11.93 -4.58 -11.76
N THR A 153 11.15 -3.62 -11.29
CA THR A 153 11.63 -2.61 -10.34
C THR A 153 11.81 -3.23 -8.95
N LYS A 154 10.88 -4.07 -8.48
CA LYS A 154 11.02 -4.82 -7.23
C LYS A 154 12.26 -5.69 -7.23
N TYR A 155 12.56 -6.35 -8.35
CA TYR A 155 13.80 -7.08 -8.54
C TYR A 155 15.03 -6.16 -8.40
N ALA A 156 15.00 -5.02 -9.09
CA ALA A 156 16.13 -4.08 -9.13
C ALA A 156 16.43 -3.48 -7.75
N GLU A 157 15.42 -2.98 -7.05
CA GLU A 157 15.57 -2.41 -5.71
C GLU A 157 16.01 -3.44 -4.67
N SER A 158 15.49 -4.68 -4.76
CA SER A 158 15.90 -5.77 -3.88
C SER A 158 17.34 -6.19 -4.14
N LEU A 159 17.78 -6.23 -5.40
CA LEU A 159 19.16 -6.55 -5.76
C LEU A 159 20.15 -5.57 -5.12
N ILE A 160 19.94 -4.26 -5.28
CA ILE A 160 20.83 -3.25 -4.71
C ILE A 160 20.75 -3.21 -3.18
N ALA A 161 19.59 -3.50 -2.60
CA ALA A 161 19.45 -3.57 -1.15
C ALA A 161 20.28 -4.71 -0.53
N VAL A 162 20.30 -5.87 -1.17
CA VAL A 162 21.13 -7.01 -0.75
C VAL A 162 22.60 -6.77 -1.05
N LYS A 163 22.95 -6.26 -2.24
CA LYS A 163 24.34 -6.01 -2.63
C LYS A 163 25.06 -5.02 -1.70
N TYR A 164 24.36 -3.98 -1.26
CA TYR A 164 24.94 -2.93 -0.41
C TYR A 164 24.59 -3.09 1.08
N ARG A 165 24.03 -4.25 1.49
CA ARG A 165 23.74 -4.54 2.89
C ARG A 165 24.99 -4.58 3.76
N VAL A 166 24.80 -4.39 5.05
CA VAL A 166 25.87 -4.34 6.05
C VAL A 166 25.59 -5.35 7.15
N LYS A 167 26.57 -6.17 7.45
CA LYS A 167 26.56 -7.00 8.65
C LYS A 167 27.05 -6.16 9.84
N LYS A 168 26.22 -6.01 10.84
CA LYS A 168 26.55 -5.31 12.09
C LYS A 168 27.35 -6.25 13.01
N LYS A 169 28.00 -5.66 14.04
CA LYS A 169 28.81 -6.43 15.03
C LYS A 169 28.00 -7.51 15.77
N ASP A 170 26.70 -7.33 15.90
CA ASP A 170 25.77 -8.26 16.53
C ASP A 170 25.20 -9.32 15.55
N GLY A 171 25.74 -9.41 14.35
CA GLY A 171 25.36 -10.38 13.31
C GLY A 171 24.13 -9.97 12.51
N ARG A 172 23.43 -8.87 12.85
CA ARG A 172 22.25 -8.41 12.12
C ARG A 172 22.61 -7.85 10.74
N MET A 173 21.74 -8.12 9.76
CA MET A 173 21.87 -7.59 8.41
C MET A 173 21.04 -6.31 8.26
N GLN A 174 21.66 -5.28 7.74
CA GLN A 174 20.97 -4.02 7.44
C GLN A 174 21.18 -3.63 5.99
N GLY A 175 20.11 -3.33 5.29
CA GLY A 175 20.11 -2.92 3.89
C GLY A 175 18.87 -2.10 3.56
N GLY A 176 18.52 -2.05 2.29
CA GLY A 176 17.42 -1.22 1.79
C GLY A 176 17.95 -0.01 1.02
N ALA A 177 17.02 0.84 0.57
CA ALA A 177 17.34 2.01 -0.25
C ALA A 177 18.36 2.95 0.41
N MET A 178 18.28 3.16 1.74
CA MET A 178 19.19 4.02 2.48
C MET A 178 20.66 3.54 2.39
N TYR A 179 20.89 2.23 2.42
CA TYR A 179 22.24 1.68 2.27
C TYR A 179 22.69 1.63 0.80
N ALA A 180 21.79 1.34 -0.13
CA ALA A 180 22.08 1.39 -1.56
C ALA A 180 22.49 2.81 -2.00
N LEU A 181 21.81 3.84 -1.50
CA LEU A 181 22.15 5.25 -1.73
C LEU A 181 23.50 5.63 -1.14
N SER A 182 23.66 5.43 0.17
CA SER A 182 24.87 5.90 0.88
C SER A 182 26.14 5.15 0.46
N ARG A 183 26.04 3.87 0.09
CA ARG A 183 27.19 3.03 -0.29
C ARG A 183 27.37 2.86 -1.79
N GLY A 184 26.26 2.77 -2.56
CA GLY A 184 26.30 2.49 -3.98
C GLY A 184 26.63 3.70 -4.84
N LEU A 185 26.18 4.91 -4.47
CA LEU A 185 26.41 6.09 -5.27
C LEU A 185 27.87 6.57 -5.23
N LYS A 186 28.33 7.10 -6.36
CA LYS A 186 29.67 7.72 -6.46
C LYS A 186 29.79 8.97 -5.59
N TRP A 187 28.74 9.78 -5.54
CA TRP A 187 28.65 11.02 -4.74
C TRP A 187 28.25 10.71 -3.30
N LYS A 188 29.21 10.37 -2.45
CA LYS A 188 28.97 9.87 -1.08
C LYS A 188 28.15 10.81 -0.21
N LYS A 189 28.38 12.14 -0.29
CA LYS A 189 27.61 13.14 0.48
C LYS A 189 26.15 13.17 0.05
N LEU A 190 25.87 13.17 -1.28
CA LEU A 190 24.51 13.13 -1.82
C LEU A 190 23.83 11.80 -1.47
N GLY A 191 24.56 10.68 -1.62
CA GLY A 191 24.02 9.36 -1.26
C GLY A 191 23.67 9.25 0.21
N ALA A 192 24.47 9.80 1.10
CA ALA A 192 24.16 9.84 2.54
C ALA A 192 22.95 10.73 2.86
N ALA A 193 22.82 11.90 2.22
CA ALA A 193 21.67 12.79 2.39
C ALA A 193 20.38 12.15 1.89
N LEU A 194 20.37 11.57 0.69
CA LEU A 194 19.21 10.87 0.14
C LEU A 194 18.84 9.63 0.96
N GLY A 195 19.84 8.89 1.45
CA GLY A 195 19.63 7.75 2.33
C GLY A 195 18.99 8.15 3.67
N MET A 196 19.39 9.29 4.22
CA MET A 196 18.81 9.87 5.43
C MET A 196 17.35 10.30 5.19
N LEU A 197 17.07 11.01 4.09
CA LEU A 197 15.74 11.43 3.71
C LEU A 197 14.80 10.21 3.54
N PHE A 198 15.25 9.18 2.82
CA PHE A 198 14.51 7.93 2.71
C PHE A 198 14.18 7.33 4.07
N ALA A 199 15.18 7.23 4.96
CA ALA A 199 14.99 6.62 6.27
C ALA A 199 14.02 7.41 7.15
N VAL A 200 14.07 8.76 7.11
CA VAL A 200 13.12 9.61 7.83
C VAL A 200 11.71 9.42 7.29
N PHE A 201 11.52 9.49 5.96
CA PHE A 201 10.20 9.31 5.36
C PHE A 201 9.62 7.93 5.63
N ALA A 202 10.41 6.87 5.46
CA ALA A 202 9.97 5.50 5.75
C ALA A 202 9.65 5.27 7.23
N GLY A 203 10.46 5.84 8.13
CA GLY A 203 10.26 5.77 9.58
C GLY A 203 8.97 6.44 10.03
N VAL A 204 8.62 7.60 9.47
CA VAL A 204 7.37 8.30 9.80
C VAL A 204 6.18 7.67 9.08
N ALA A 205 6.30 7.31 7.80
CA ALA A 205 5.25 6.64 7.03
C ALA A 205 4.80 5.34 7.70
N SER A 206 5.69 4.63 8.40
CA SER A 206 5.35 3.39 9.10
C SER A 206 4.26 3.57 10.16
N PHE A 207 4.18 4.72 10.83
CA PHE A 207 3.12 5.01 11.80
C PHE A 207 1.77 5.29 11.14
N GLY A 208 1.75 5.92 9.96
CA GLY A 208 0.55 6.20 9.19
C GLY A 208 0.07 4.96 8.43
N ILE A 209 0.66 4.75 7.23
CA ILE A 209 0.24 3.71 6.27
C ILE A 209 0.42 2.29 6.82
N GLY A 210 1.47 2.07 7.61
CA GLY A 210 1.78 0.76 8.18
C GLY A 210 1.02 0.43 9.45
N CYS A 211 0.58 1.41 10.23
CA CYS A 211 -0.03 1.22 11.52
C CYS A 211 -1.44 1.79 11.62
N ALA A 212 -1.57 3.12 11.68
CA ALA A 212 -2.84 3.77 12.01
C ALA A 212 -3.97 3.42 11.03
N THR A 213 -3.70 3.49 9.73
CA THR A 213 -4.69 3.18 8.69
C THR A 213 -5.14 1.71 8.72
N GLN A 214 -4.20 0.80 9.00
CA GLN A 214 -4.49 -0.64 9.05
C GLN A 214 -5.32 -1.00 10.28
N VAL A 215 -4.93 -0.49 11.45
CA VAL A 215 -5.66 -0.79 12.70
C VAL A 215 -7.05 -0.19 12.69
N ASN A 216 -7.22 1.00 12.10
CA ASN A 216 -8.52 1.60 11.91
C ASN A 216 -9.40 0.77 10.96
N ALA A 217 -8.85 0.28 9.84
CA ALA A 217 -9.59 -0.58 8.94
C ALA A 217 -10.07 -1.87 9.63
N ILE A 218 -9.23 -2.47 10.50
CA ILE A 218 -9.64 -3.60 11.34
C ILE A 218 -10.77 -3.19 12.28
N ALA A 219 -10.62 -2.05 12.96
CA ALA A 219 -11.61 -1.58 13.93
C ALA A 219 -12.97 -1.33 13.28
N ASN A 220 -12.99 -0.63 12.14
CA ASN A 220 -14.21 -0.32 11.41
C ASN A 220 -14.94 -1.59 10.94
N ILE A 221 -14.24 -2.54 10.32
CA ILE A 221 -14.87 -3.76 9.81
C ILE A 221 -15.37 -4.67 10.95
N VAL A 222 -14.68 -4.68 12.10
CA VAL A 222 -15.12 -5.44 13.29
C VAL A 222 -16.30 -4.75 13.98
N GLU A 223 -16.29 -3.44 14.08
CA GLU A 223 -17.41 -2.68 14.66
C GLU A 223 -18.67 -2.84 13.79
N GLU A 224 -18.55 -2.74 12.47
CA GLU A 224 -19.66 -2.89 11.52
C GLU A 224 -20.26 -4.30 11.53
N ASN A 225 -19.44 -5.35 11.51
CA ASN A 225 -19.92 -6.73 11.33
C ASN A 225 -20.08 -7.51 12.63
N VAL A 226 -19.39 -7.14 13.71
CA VAL A 226 -19.39 -7.86 15.00
C VAL A 226 -19.95 -7.01 16.15
N GLY A 227 -20.00 -5.68 16.00
CA GLY A 227 -20.52 -4.75 17.00
C GLY A 227 -19.56 -4.49 18.18
N ILE A 228 -18.28 -4.82 18.05
CA ILE A 228 -17.26 -4.52 19.07
C ILE A 228 -16.75 -3.11 18.86
N GLN A 229 -16.74 -2.30 19.91
CA GLN A 229 -16.26 -0.91 19.87
C GLN A 229 -14.80 -0.82 19.39
N GLY A 230 -14.50 0.10 18.47
CA GLY A 230 -13.21 0.22 17.81
C GLY A 230 -12.01 0.35 18.77
N TRP A 231 -12.14 1.08 19.90
CA TRP A 231 -11.05 1.21 20.87
C TRP A 231 -10.64 -0.13 21.53
N ILE A 232 -11.61 -1.07 21.75
CA ILE A 232 -11.31 -2.41 22.26
C ILE A 232 -10.49 -3.19 21.23
N VAL A 233 -10.87 -3.08 19.95
CA VAL A 233 -10.15 -3.70 18.84
C VAL A 233 -8.73 -3.13 18.74
N GLY A 234 -8.57 -1.81 18.86
CA GLY A 234 -7.25 -1.15 18.89
C GLY A 234 -6.33 -1.66 19.97
N LEU A 235 -6.85 -1.80 21.21
CA LEU A 235 -6.09 -2.36 22.32
C LEU A 235 -5.69 -3.83 22.07
N ALA A 236 -6.59 -4.64 21.53
CA ALA A 236 -6.29 -6.04 21.20
C ALA A 236 -5.19 -6.15 20.12
N VAL A 237 -5.32 -5.37 19.03
CA VAL A 237 -4.31 -5.32 17.96
C VAL A 237 -2.98 -4.80 18.49
N ALA A 238 -2.97 -3.76 19.32
CA ALA A 238 -1.75 -3.22 19.93
C ALA A 238 -1.04 -4.26 20.83
N ALA A 239 -1.79 -5.00 21.64
CA ALA A 239 -1.24 -6.08 22.47
C ALA A 239 -0.60 -7.19 21.64
N LEU A 240 -1.31 -7.67 20.60
CA LEU A 240 -0.80 -8.70 19.69
C LEU A 240 0.44 -8.21 18.92
N THR A 241 0.39 -6.97 18.41
CA THR A 241 1.52 -6.32 17.73
C THR A 241 2.72 -6.24 18.66
N GLY A 242 2.53 -5.77 19.90
CA GLY A 242 3.60 -5.66 20.90
C GLY A 242 4.29 -7.00 21.13
N VAL A 243 3.54 -8.07 21.39
CA VAL A 243 4.11 -9.41 21.60
C VAL A 243 5.02 -9.84 20.44
N VAL A 244 4.63 -9.52 19.20
CA VAL A 244 5.38 -9.95 18.02
C VAL A 244 6.61 -9.06 17.77
N ILE A 245 6.44 -7.71 17.79
CA ILE A 245 7.52 -6.80 17.34
C ILE A 245 8.66 -6.69 18.36
N PHE A 246 8.40 -6.86 19.66
CA PHE A 246 9.49 -6.88 20.65
C PHE A 246 10.43 -8.09 20.47
N GLY A 247 9.98 -9.18 19.81
CA GLY A 247 10.82 -10.30 19.41
C GLY A 247 11.71 -10.04 18.18
N GLY A 248 11.55 -8.89 17.51
CA GLY A 248 12.33 -8.49 16.33
C GLY A 248 12.01 -9.30 15.07
N ILE A 249 12.90 -9.20 14.05
CA ILE A 249 12.66 -9.76 12.70
C ILE A 249 12.34 -11.26 12.71
N LYS A 250 13.00 -12.05 13.56
CA LYS A 250 12.75 -13.50 13.62
C LYS A 250 11.34 -13.82 14.09
N SER A 251 10.83 -13.07 15.08
CA SER A 251 9.46 -13.23 15.56
C SER A 251 8.46 -12.80 14.48
N ILE A 252 8.70 -11.66 13.84
CA ILE A 252 7.86 -11.15 12.75
C ILE A 252 7.84 -12.16 11.60
N ALA A 253 9.00 -12.63 11.12
CA ALA A 253 9.09 -13.59 10.04
C ALA A 253 8.36 -14.91 10.37
N ASN A 254 8.51 -15.43 11.59
CA ASN A 254 7.82 -16.65 12.01
C ASN A 254 6.29 -16.54 11.99
N VAL A 255 5.75 -15.37 12.33
CA VAL A 255 4.31 -15.09 12.22
C VAL A 255 3.91 -14.95 10.75
N CYS A 256 4.66 -14.18 9.98
CA CYS A 256 4.38 -13.92 8.56
C CYS A 256 4.47 -15.19 7.70
N GLU A 257 5.42 -16.11 7.97
CA GLU A 257 5.56 -17.38 7.26
C GLU A 257 4.31 -18.27 7.35
N LYS A 258 3.50 -18.09 8.40
CA LYS A 258 2.24 -18.84 8.60
C LYS A 258 1.04 -18.03 8.14
N LEU A 259 0.97 -16.78 8.56
CA LEU A 259 -0.18 -15.91 8.33
C LEU A 259 -0.36 -15.57 6.85
N VAL A 260 0.73 -15.20 6.16
CA VAL A 260 0.65 -14.72 4.77
C VAL A 260 0.15 -15.79 3.79
N PRO A 261 0.68 -17.01 3.76
CA PRO A 261 0.13 -18.06 2.90
C PRO A 261 -1.33 -18.38 3.24
N PHE A 262 -1.67 -18.47 4.54
CA PHE A 262 -3.03 -18.73 4.98
C PHE A 262 -4.00 -17.67 4.47
N MET A 263 -3.70 -16.39 4.73
CA MET A 263 -4.60 -15.29 4.35
C MET A 263 -4.75 -15.16 2.84
N ALA A 264 -3.65 -15.34 2.08
CA ALA A 264 -3.68 -15.26 0.63
C ALA A 264 -4.53 -16.38 0.02
N VAL A 265 -4.32 -17.62 0.45
CA VAL A 265 -5.12 -18.78 -0.03
C VAL A 265 -6.58 -18.62 0.36
N PHE A 266 -6.87 -18.25 1.62
CA PHE A 266 -8.23 -18.04 2.11
C PHE A 266 -8.98 -16.99 1.27
N TYR A 267 -8.33 -15.84 1.02
CA TYR A 267 -8.92 -14.76 0.24
C TYR A 267 -9.13 -15.14 -1.23
N VAL A 268 -8.12 -15.75 -1.86
CA VAL A 268 -8.20 -16.20 -3.27
C VAL A 268 -9.31 -17.24 -3.44
N VAL A 269 -9.43 -18.20 -2.51
CA VAL A 269 -10.53 -19.19 -2.53
C VAL A 269 -11.89 -18.51 -2.39
N GLY A 270 -12.02 -17.52 -1.50
CA GLY A 270 -13.23 -16.70 -1.38
C GLY A 270 -13.58 -15.99 -2.69
N CYS A 271 -12.61 -15.33 -3.31
CA CYS A 271 -12.78 -14.70 -4.62
C CYS A 271 -13.18 -15.70 -5.71
N LEU A 272 -12.55 -16.88 -5.76
CA LEU A 272 -12.89 -17.93 -6.74
C LEU A 272 -14.32 -18.44 -6.58
N ILE A 273 -14.81 -18.56 -5.35
CA ILE A 273 -16.22 -18.93 -5.09
C ILE A 273 -17.16 -17.85 -5.63
N ILE A 274 -16.88 -16.55 -5.37
CA ILE A 274 -17.69 -15.45 -5.90
C ILE A 274 -17.67 -15.43 -7.44
N LEU A 275 -16.49 -15.59 -8.04
CA LEU A 275 -16.35 -15.67 -9.50
C LEU A 275 -17.07 -16.89 -10.08
N GLY A 276 -17.06 -18.03 -9.36
CA GLY A 276 -17.82 -19.22 -9.75
C GLY A 276 -19.34 -18.97 -9.78
N ILE A 277 -19.86 -18.18 -8.82
CA ILE A 277 -21.27 -17.77 -8.80
C ILE A 277 -21.59 -16.76 -9.90
N ASN A 278 -20.58 -15.98 -10.33
CA ASN A 278 -20.70 -14.96 -11.36
C ASN A 278 -20.04 -15.39 -12.69
N TYR A 279 -19.91 -16.72 -12.94
CA TYR A 279 -19.10 -17.24 -14.05
C TYR A 279 -19.51 -16.69 -15.42
N ASP A 280 -20.82 -16.44 -15.65
CA ASP A 280 -21.34 -15.87 -16.90
C ASP A 280 -20.84 -14.45 -17.18
N PHE A 281 -20.45 -13.72 -16.12
CA PHE A 281 -19.97 -12.35 -16.20
C PHE A 281 -18.42 -12.23 -16.27
N ILE A 282 -17.65 -13.31 -16.14
CA ILE A 282 -16.18 -13.26 -16.14
C ILE A 282 -15.64 -12.73 -17.48
N ILE A 283 -16.05 -13.35 -18.59
CA ILE A 283 -15.59 -12.92 -19.92
C ILE A 283 -16.11 -11.52 -20.29
N PRO A 284 -17.41 -11.19 -20.04
CA PRO A 284 -17.89 -9.82 -20.19
C PRO A 284 -17.12 -8.80 -19.36
N ALA A 285 -16.78 -9.12 -18.10
CA ALA A 285 -16.02 -8.24 -17.22
C ALA A 285 -14.59 -7.98 -17.75
N ILE A 286 -13.88 -9.03 -18.18
CA ILE A 286 -12.54 -8.88 -18.77
C ILE A 286 -12.60 -7.98 -20.01
N LYS A 287 -13.56 -8.20 -20.91
CA LYS A 287 -13.76 -7.34 -22.10
C LYS A 287 -14.05 -5.89 -21.71
N THR A 288 -14.88 -5.67 -20.69
CA THR A 288 -15.25 -4.35 -20.20
C THR A 288 -14.04 -3.64 -19.56
N ILE A 289 -13.27 -4.33 -18.73
CA ILE A 289 -12.03 -3.83 -18.12
C ILE A 289 -11.06 -3.36 -19.21
N ILE A 290 -10.79 -4.21 -20.20
CA ILE A 290 -9.87 -3.86 -21.30
C ILE A 290 -10.41 -2.69 -22.14
N ARG A 291 -11.69 -2.71 -22.48
CA ARG A 291 -12.32 -1.66 -23.28
C ARG A 291 -12.26 -0.31 -22.54
N LEU A 292 -12.71 -0.26 -21.28
CA LEU A 292 -12.79 0.99 -20.53
C LEU A 292 -11.41 1.50 -20.05
N ALA A 293 -10.38 0.67 -20.09
CA ALA A 293 -9.02 1.12 -19.84
C ALA A 293 -8.46 2.02 -20.96
N PHE A 294 -8.98 1.90 -22.21
CA PHE A 294 -8.47 2.61 -23.39
C PHE A 294 -9.51 3.43 -24.15
N GLN A 295 -10.79 3.38 -23.75
CA GLN A 295 -11.85 4.15 -24.40
C GLN A 295 -12.43 5.21 -23.44
N PRO A 296 -12.56 6.47 -23.88
CA PRO A 296 -13.18 7.49 -23.06
C PRO A 296 -14.70 7.29 -22.96
N GLY A 297 -15.22 7.33 -21.75
CA GLY A 297 -16.59 7.80 -21.50
C GLY A 297 -17.77 6.97 -21.99
N ALA A 298 -17.65 5.65 -22.14
CA ALA A 298 -18.83 4.83 -22.46
C ALA A 298 -19.50 4.29 -21.20
N ALA A 299 -20.69 4.82 -20.89
CA ALA A 299 -21.56 4.22 -19.88
C ALA A 299 -22.17 2.92 -20.47
N ALA A 300 -22.01 1.79 -19.78
CA ALA A 300 -22.67 0.53 -20.14
C ALA A 300 -23.18 -0.13 -18.84
N GLY A 301 -24.49 -0.25 -18.70
CA GLY A 301 -25.15 -1.08 -17.70
C GLY A 301 -24.79 -0.72 -16.23
N GLY A 302 -24.99 0.53 -15.82
CA GLY A 302 -24.70 0.98 -14.46
C GLY A 302 -23.21 1.30 -14.17
N LEU A 303 -22.31 1.07 -15.17
CA LEU A 303 -20.89 1.38 -15.08
C LEU A 303 -20.65 2.78 -15.65
N VAL A 304 -20.12 3.68 -14.82
CA VAL A 304 -19.68 5.00 -15.28
C VAL A 304 -18.31 4.85 -15.93
N GLY A 305 -18.19 5.14 -17.22
CA GLY A 305 -16.91 5.24 -17.90
C GLY A 305 -16.20 6.52 -17.49
N THR A 306 -15.19 6.41 -16.66
CA THR A 306 -14.26 7.51 -16.38
C THR A 306 -13.31 7.67 -17.58
N GLY A 307 -12.75 8.87 -17.78
CA GLY A 307 -11.76 9.06 -18.84
C GLY A 307 -10.53 8.15 -18.67
N ILE A 308 -9.84 7.82 -19.78
CA ILE A 308 -8.60 7.01 -19.77
C ILE A 308 -7.62 7.49 -18.70
N MET A 309 -7.44 8.79 -18.60
CA MET A 309 -6.53 9.43 -17.65
C MET A 309 -6.91 9.13 -16.21
N THR A 310 -8.19 9.17 -15.88
CA THR A 310 -8.70 8.87 -14.53
C THR A 310 -8.52 7.40 -14.19
N ALA A 311 -8.87 6.48 -15.11
CA ALA A 311 -8.66 5.04 -14.94
C ALA A 311 -7.16 4.71 -14.73
N MET A 312 -6.29 5.33 -15.53
CA MET A 312 -4.84 5.14 -15.42
C MET A 312 -4.30 5.70 -14.10
N ARG A 313 -4.71 6.92 -13.70
CA ARG A 313 -4.27 7.56 -12.44
C ARG A 313 -4.63 6.69 -11.24
N TYR A 314 -5.92 6.40 -11.05
CA TYR A 314 -6.37 5.64 -9.88
C TYR A 314 -5.92 4.18 -9.92
N GLY A 315 -5.98 3.53 -11.07
CA GLY A 315 -5.51 2.15 -11.20
C GLY A 315 -4.02 2.02 -10.89
N THR A 316 -3.19 2.86 -11.47
CA THR A 316 -1.73 2.84 -11.24
C THR A 316 -1.40 3.23 -9.80
N ALA A 317 -1.97 4.31 -9.27
CA ALA A 317 -1.69 4.76 -7.91
C ALA A 317 -2.03 3.67 -6.88
N ARG A 318 -3.20 3.04 -6.98
CA ARG A 318 -3.61 1.97 -6.07
C ARG A 318 -2.84 0.66 -6.28
N GLY A 319 -2.42 0.35 -7.50
CA GLY A 319 -1.50 -0.76 -7.76
C GLY A 319 -0.12 -0.54 -7.14
N LEU A 320 0.45 0.64 -7.29
CA LEU A 320 1.72 1.03 -6.67
C LEU A 320 1.66 1.05 -5.15
N PHE A 321 0.55 1.56 -4.60
CA PHE A 321 0.29 1.53 -3.16
C PHE A 321 0.26 0.09 -2.62
N SER A 322 -0.35 -0.84 -3.35
CA SER A 322 -0.45 -2.24 -2.96
C SER A 322 0.92 -2.93 -3.03
N ASN A 323 1.59 -2.93 -4.18
CA ASN A 323 2.80 -3.73 -4.38
C ASN A 323 4.10 -3.04 -3.93
N GLU A 324 4.07 -1.75 -3.62
CA GLU A 324 5.22 -0.94 -3.18
C GLU A 324 6.44 -1.01 -4.12
N SER A 325 6.25 -1.35 -5.41
CA SER A 325 7.37 -1.41 -6.36
C SER A 325 7.88 -0.01 -6.70
N GLY A 326 9.16 0.22 -6.46
CA GLY A 326 9.78 1.54 -6.62
C GLY A 326 9.74 2.41 -5.36
N MET A 327 9.08 1.98 -4.29
CA MET A 327 9.02 2.70 -3.03
C MET A 327 10.22 2.42 -2.11
N GLY A 328 10.90 1.27 -2.29
CA GLY A 328 12.11 0.93 -1.54
C GLY A 328 11.88 0.34 -0.14
N SER A 329 10.62 0.14 0.27
CA SER A 329 10.22 -0.42 1.57
C SER A 329 10.50 -1.93 1.65
N ALA A 330 9.91 -2.73 0.78
CA ALA A 330 10.06 -4.19 0.75
C ALA A 330 11.52 -4.68 0.64
N PRO A 331 12.45 -4.02 -0.08
CA PRO A 331 13.86 -4.34 -0.08
C PRO A 331 14.54 -4.36 1.29
N ILE A 332 13.98 -3.68 2.28
CA ILE A 332 14.46 -3.72 3.67
C ILE A 332 14.37 -5.13 4.25
N ALA A 333 13.27 -5.84 3.98
CA ALA A 333 13.13 -7.25 4.39
C ALA A 333 14.04 -8.17 3.55
N ALA A 334 14.18 -7.92 2.26
CA ALA A 334 15.04 -8.69 1.37
C ALA A 334 16.51 -8.68 1.84
N ALA A 335 16.98 -7.59 2.42
CA ALA A 335 18.35 -7.47 2.91
C ALA A 335 18.64 -8.37 4.12
N ALA A 336 17.63 -8.80 4.87
CA ALA A 336 17.77 -9.72 6.01
C ALA A 336 17.86 -11.21 5.58
N ALA A 337 17.57 -11.54 4.33
CA ALA A 337 17.51 -12.91 3.85
C ALA A 337 18.87 -13.60 3.83
N GLN A 338 18.86 -14.91 4.13
CA GLN A 338 19.97 -15.80 3.89
C GLN A 338 20.10 -16.06 2.38
N THR A 339 21.15 -15.56 1.76
CA THR A 339 21.34 -15.70 0.32
C THR A 339 22.81 -15.66 -0.07
N ARG A 340 23.18 -16.48 -1.05
CA ARG A 340 24.55 -16.58 -1.59
C ARG A 340 24.92 -15.38 -2.45
N ASN A 341 23.97 -14.82 -3.18
CA ASN A 341 24.19 -13.65 -4.03
C ASN A 341 22.95 -12.75 -4.13
N PRO A 342 23.12 -11.48 -4.53
CA PRO A 342 22.01 -10.54 -4.59
C PRO A 342 20.92 -10.90 -5.61
N VAL A 343 21.27 -11.55 -6.72
CA VAL A 343 20.33 -11.89 -7.80
C VAL A 343 19.35 -12.98 -7.35
N ARG A 344 19.83 -13.95 -6.58
CA ARG A 344 19.01 -15.02 -6.02
C ARG A 344 17.88 -14.46 -5.16
N GLN A 345 18.22 -13.60 -4.19
CA GLN A 345 17.21 -12.95 -3.33
C GLN A 345 16.33 -11.96 -4.08
N ALA A 346 16.85 -11.23 -5.04
CA ALA A 346 16.08 -10.31 -5.86
C ALA A 346 14.99 -11.03 -6.67
N LEU A 347 15.28 -12.23 -7.21
CA LEU A 347 14.27 -13.08 -7.87
C LEU A 347 13.18 -13.50 -6.89
N VAL A 348 13.55 -13.92 -5.68
CA VAL A 348 12.57 -14.29 -4.63
C VAL A 348 11.71 -13.09 -4.28
N SER A 349 12.30 -11.95 -3.93
CA SER A 349 11.58 -10.75 -3.50
C SER A 349 10.63 -10.20 -4.57
N SER A 350 11.01 -10.29 -5.85
CA SER A 350 10.19 -9.80 -6.95
C SER A 350 8.94 -10.64 -7.19
N THR A 351 8.90 -11.90 -6.71
CA THR A 351 7.65 -12.70 -6.72
C THR A 351 6.58 -12.10 -5.82
N GLY A 352 6.95 -11.27 -4.85
CA GLY A 352 6.00 -10.55 -3.99
C GLY A 352 5.01 -9.73 -4.81
N THR A 353 5.49 -8.94 -5.77
CA THR A 353 4.64 -8.14 -6.66
C THR A 353 3.73 -9.00 -7.52
N PHE A 354 4.19 -10.20 -7.94
CA PHE A 354 3.34 -11.14 -8.67
C PHE A 354 2.18 -11.62 -7.79
N TRP A 355 2.44 -12.10 -6.59
CA TRP A 355 1.39 -12.59 -5.70
C TRP A 355 0.43 -11.49 -5.27
N ASP A 356 0.97 -10.33 -4.89
CA ASP A 356 0.21 -9.18 -4.42
C ASP A 356 -0.73 -8.62 -5.50
N THR A 357 -0.18 -8.14 -6.61
CA THR A 357 -0.94 -7.36 -7.57
C THR A 357 -1.42 -8.19 -8.76
N VAL A 358 -0.54 -9.04 -9.33
CA VAL A 358 -0.92 -9.82 -10.51
C VAL A 358 -1.94 -10.89 -10.15
N VAL A 359 -1.91 -11.43 -8.91
CA VAL A 359 -2.89 -12.43 -8.44
C VAL A 359 -3.98 -11.76 -7.60
N VAL A 360 -3.65 -11.25 -6.40
CA VAL A 360 -4.66 -10.83 -5.41
C VAL A 360 -5.46 -9.61 -5.87
N CYS A 361 -4.80 -8.52 -6.32
CA CYS A 361 -5.54 -7.34 -6.80
C CYS A 361 -6.38 -7.63 -8.05
N LEU A 362 -5.89 -8.48 -8.97
CA LEU A 362 -6.67 -8.90 -10.13
C LEU A 362 -7.93 -9.67 -9.71
N MET A 363 -7.81 -10.60 -8.75
CA MET A 363 -8.96 -11.34 -8.23
C MET A 363 -10.00 -10.41 -7.62
N THR A 364 -9.57 -9.45 -6.78
CA THR A 364 -10.46 -8.43 -6.22
C THR A 364 -11.14 -7.63 -7.34
N GLY A 365 -10.37 -7.12 -8.30
CA GLY A 365 -10.92 -6.34 -9.42
C GLY A 365 -11.94 -7.11 -10.26
N LEU A 366 -11.70 -8.39 -10.52
CA LEU A 366 -12.65 -9.25 -11.24
C LEU A 366 -13.91 -9.50 -10.42
N VAL A 367 -13.79 -9.76 -9.12
CA VAL A 367 -14.96 -9.91 -8.21
C VAL A 367 -15.80 -8.66 -8.25
N LEU A 368 -15.22 -7.48 -8.12
CA LEU A 368 -15.95 -6.21 -8.13
C LEU A 368 -16.67 -6.00 -9.47
N VAL A 369 -15.98 -6.11 -10.59
CA VAL A 369 -16.57 -5.82 -11.89
C VAL A 369 -17.64 -6.83 -12.26
N THR A 370 -17.44 -8.13 -12.02
CA THR A 370 -18.46 -9.16 -12.27
C THR A 370 -19.70 -8.95 -11.42
N THR A 371 -19.53 -8.54 -10.16
CA THR A 371 -20.62 -8.26 -9.23
C THR A 371 -21.44 -7.05 -9.66
N ILE A 372 -20.77 -5.94 -10.02
CA ILE A 372 -21.44 -4.74 -10.53
C ILE A 372 -22.24 -5.05 -11.79
N MET A 373 -21.66 -5.82 -12.72
CA MET A 373 -22.35 -6.20 -13.96
C MET A 373 -23.57 -7.10 -13.72
N LYS A 374 -23.51 -7.97 -12.72
CA LYS A 374 -24.61 -8.86 -12.35
C LYS A 374 -25.73 -8.13 -11.62
N ASN A 375 -25.41 -7.09 -10.86
CA ASN A 375 -26.34 -6.35 -10.04
C ASN A 375 -26.45 -4.87 -10.49
N PRO A 376 -27.33 -4.55 -11.45
CA PRO A 376 -27.50 -3.18 -11.96
C PRO A 376 -27.99 -2.17 -10.90
N ALA A 377 -28.46 -2.64 -9.73
CA ALA A 377 -28.84 -1.75 -8.62
C ALA A 377 -27.62 -1.09 -7.95
N ILE A 378 -26.42 -1.59 -8.19
CA ILE A 378 -25.18 -0.93 -7.73
C ILE A 378 -24.90 0.26 -8.64
N ASN A 379 -25.26 1.46 -8.16
CA ASN A 379 -25.03 2.70 -8.88
C ASN A 379 -23.61 3.23 -8.62
N MET A 380 -22.69 2.94 -9.53
CA MET A 380 -21.30 3.40 -9.44
C MET A 380 -21.14 4.93 -9.39
N GLY A 381 -22.12 5.70 -9.91
CA GLY A 381 -22.08 7.17 -9.87
C GLY A 381 -22.26 7.76 -8.45
N GLU A 382 -22.75 6.96 -7.51
CA GLU A 382 -23.00 7.37 -6.12
C GLU A 382 -21.96 6.80 -5.14
N ILE A 383 -21.19 5.76 -5.55
CA ILE A 383 -20.23 5.07 -4.69
C ILE A 383 -18.84 5.58 -5.00
N THR A 384 -18.28 6.39 -4.11
CA THR A 384 -16.90 6.88 -4.17
C THR A 384 -15.96 6.15 -3.21
N ASP A 385 -16.52 5.42 -2.24
CA ASP A 385 -15.77 4.66 -1.25
C ASP A 385 -15.55 3.21 -1.69
N GLY A 386 -14.27 2.81 -1.75
CA GLY A 386 -13.87 1.47 -2.15
C GLY A 386 -14.23 0.38 -1.11
N GLY A 387 -14.30 0.73 0.16
CA GLY A 387 -14.72 -0.18 1.24
C GLY A 387 -16.20 -0.54 1.09
N ILE A 388 -17.06 0.46 0.85
CA ILE A 388 -18.49 0.25 0.58
C ILE A 388 -18.67 -0.64 -0.65
N LEU A 389 -17.94 -0.37 -1.73
CA LEU A 389 -18.03 -1.17 -2.95
C LEU A 389 -17.62 -2.63 -2.72
N THR A 390 -16.54 -2.87 -1.97
CA THR A 390 -16.11 -4.24 -1.64
C THR A 390 -17.10 -4.95 -0.73
N THR A 391 -17.66 -4.25 0.25
CA THR A 391 -18.71 -4.80 1.14
C THR A 391 -19.95 -5.21 0.35
N LEU A 392 -20.42 -4.38 -0.57
CA LEU A 392 -21.53 -4.71 -1.46
C LEU A 392 -21.23 -5.91 -2.36
N ALA A 393 -20.01 -5.99 -2.89
CA ALA A 393 -19.60 -7.07 -3.77
C ALA A 393 -19.53 -8.42 -3.05
N PHE A 394 -18.92 -8.46 -1.89
CA PHE A 394 -18.82 -9.69 -1.09
C PHE A 394 -20.17 -10.05 -0.44
N GLY A 395 -20.99 -9.05 -0.08
CA GLY A 395 -22.32 -9.24 0.50
C GLY A 395 -23.31 -9.98 -0.40
N GLN A 396 -23.01 -10.18 -1.69
CA GLN A 396 -23.83 -10.99 -2.59
C GLN A 396 -23.94 -12.47 -2.18
N ILE A 397 -22.98 -12.99 -1.42
CA ILE A 397 -23.05 -14.33 -0.86
C ILE A 397 -23.43 -14.20 0.62
N PRO A 398 -24.70 -14.39 0.99
CA PRO A 398 -25.13 -14.25 2.38
C PRO A 398 -24.27 -15.09 3.33
N TYR A 399 -23.95 -14.54 4.50
CA TYR A 399 -23.13 -15.13 5.56
C TYR A 399 -21.66 -15.38 5.17
N PHE A 400 -21.38 -16.02 4.05
CA PHE A 400 -20.03 -16.41 3.65
C PHE A 400 -19.20 -15.20 3.18
N GLY A 401 -19.75 -14.36 2.31
CA GLY A 401 -19.04 -13.22 1.74
C GLY A 401 -18.57 -12.21 2.79
N PRO A 402 -19.44 -11.72 3.69
CA PRO A 402 -19.05 -10.85 4.79
C PRO A 402 -17.95 -11.46 5.69
N VAL A 403 -18.02 -12.78 5.96
CA VAL A 403 -16.98 -13.47 6.74
C VAL A 403 -15.63 -13.47 6.00
N VAL A 404 -15.62 -13.75 4.69
CA VAL A 404 -14.40 -13.72 3.88
C VAL A 404 -13.79 -12.32 3.86
N LEU A 405 -14.62 -11.29 3.69
CA LEU A 405 -14.16 -9.90 3.68
C LEU A 405 -13.61 -9.48 5.05
N THR A 406 -14.34 -9.74 6.12
CA THR A 406 -13.95 -9.35 7.49
C THR A 406 -12.64 -10.03 7.91
N LEU A 407 -12.56 -11.36 7.76
CA LEU A 407 -11.34 -12.10 8.08
C LEU A 407 -10.19 -11.71 7.14
N GLY A 408 -10.49 -11.46 5.86
CA GLY A 408 -9.52 -10.97 4.88
C GLY A 408 -8.91 -9.64 5.33
N ILE A 409 -9.73 -8.64 5.65
CA ILE A 409 -9.26 -7.32 6.11
C ILE A 409 -8.49 -7.45 7.43
N ILE A 410 -8.98 -8.22 8.41
CA ILE A 410 -8.28 -8.41 9.69
C ILE A 410 -6.89 -9.01 9.45
N CYS A 411 -6.79 -10.11 8.71
CA CYS A 411 -5.51 -10.77 8.47
C CYS A 411 -4.56 -9.92 7.63
N PHE A 412 -5.05 -9.29 6.57
CA PHE A 412 -4.24 -8.46 5.67
C PHE A 412 -3.74 -7.22 6.39
N ALA A 413 -4.62 -6.48 7.06
CA ALA A 413 -4.23 -5.28 7.78
C ALA A 413 -3.29 -5.61 8.95
N PHE A 414 -3.55 -6.66 9.74
CA PHE A 414 -2.68 -7.06 10.83
C PHE A 414 -1.29 -7.48 10.33
N SER A 415 -1.21 -8.24 9.23
CA SER A 415 0.09 -8.58 8.64
C SER A 415 0.85 -7.34 8.19
N THR A 416 0.15 -6.33 7.62
CA THR A 416 0.75 -5.05 7.21
C THR A 416 1.32 -4.28 8.41
N VAL A 417 0.59 -4.25 9.53
CA VAL A 417 1.12 -3.68 10.79
C VAL A 417 2.45 -4.32 11.18
N LEU A 418 2.58 -5.63 11.09
CA LEU A 418 3.82 -6.33 11.45
C LEU A 418 4.95 -6.06 10.46
N GLY A 419 4.67 -6.10 9.16
CA GLY A 419 5.66 -5.88 8.11
C GLY A 419 6.22 -4.45 8.13
N TRP A 420 5.35 -3.45 8.25
CA TRP A 420 5.74 -2.04 8.34
C TRP A 420 6.43 -1.69 9.66
N ALA A 421 6.07 -2.36 10.78
CA ALA A 421 6.82 -2.22 12.03
C ALA A 421 8.30 -2.55 11.82
N TYR A 422 8.61 -3.60 11.06
CA TYR A 422 9.99 -3.94 10.72
C TYR A 422 10.66 -2.90 9.82
N TYR A 423 9.96 -2.40 8.80
CA TYR A 423 10.52 -1.38 7.90
C TYR A 423 10.87 -0.10 8.64
N GLY A 424 9.94 0.41 9.44
CA GLY A 424 10.17 1.61 10.24
C GLY A 424 11.27 1.41 11.29
N GLU A 425 11.33 0.22 11.93
CA GLU A 425 12.41 -0.13 12.85
C GLU A 425 13.78 -0.03 12.17
N ARG A 426 13.94 -0.60 10.98
CA ARG A 426 15.21 -0.54 10.23
C ARG A 426 15.54 0.86 9.75
N ALA A 427 14.53 1.64 9.37
CA ALA A 427 14.68 3.04 8.99
C ALA A 427 15.15 3.89 10.19
N VAL A 428 14.49 3.75 11.35
CA VAL A 428 14.88 4.45 12.58
C VAL A 428 16.28 4.03 13.06
N GLU A 429 16.62 2.74 12.96
CA GLU A 429 17.96 2.26 13.31
C GLU A 429 19.05 2.88 12.45
N TYR A 430 18.76 3.22 11.19
CA TYR A 430 19.72 3.87 10.29
C TYR A 430 20.18 5.23 10.81
N PHE A 431 19.27 6.07 11.31
CA PHE A 431 19.62 7.42 11.77
C PHE A 431 19.75 7.57 13.30
N ALA A 432 18.99 6.83 14.09
CA ALA A 432 19.02 6.91 15.56
C ALA A 432 19.83 5.77 16.21
N GLY A 433 20.27 4.80 15.40
CA GLY A 433 20.99 3.63 15.89
C GLY A 433 20.14 2.74 16.79
N ARG A 434 20.81 1.84 17.51
CA ARG A 434 20.13 0.84 18.36
C ARG A 434 19.31 1.46 19.49
N LYS A 435 19.69 2.64 19.98
CA LYS A 435 18.96 3.34 21.07
C LYS A 435 17.56 3.78 20.65
N GLY A 436 17.32 3.96 19.34
CA GLY A 436 16.01 4.33 18.78
C GLY A 436 15.00 3.17 18.71
N LEU A 437 15.43 1.92 18.84
CA LEU A 437 14.57 0.75 18.61
C LEU A 437 13.44 0.60 19.64
N ILE A 438 13.77 0.68 20.93
CA ILE A 438 12.77 0.53 22.00
C ILE A 438 11.76 1.70 21.98
N PRO A 439 12.19 2.97 21.94
CA PRO A 439 11.26 4.09 21.79
C PRO A 439 10.36 3.95 20.57
N TYR A 440 10.90 3.55 19.42
CA TYR A 440 10.13 3.32 18.20
C TYR A 440 9.05 2.25 18.40
N ARG A 441 9.43 1.06 18.89
CA ARG A 441 8.48 -0.05 19.13
C ARG A 441 7.39 0.33 20.11
N THR A 442 7.75 1.02 21.21
CA THR A 442 6.77 1.49 22.21
C THR A 442 5.80 2.49 21.58
N LEU A 443 6.31 3.49 20.84
CA LEU A 443 5.46 4.46 20.16
C LEU A 443 4.57 3.79 19.12
N TYR A 444 5.08 2.79 18.38
CA TYR A 444 4.32 2.05 17.39
C TYR A 444 3.11 1.32 18.01
N VAL A 445 3.31 0.67 19.16
CA VAL A 445 2.22 0.01 19.91
C VAL A 445 1.21 1.03 20.43
N ILE A 446 1.66 2.19 20.92
CA ILE A 446 0.77 3.27 21.37
C ILE A 446 -0.08 3.77 20.21
N VAL A 447 0.52 4.03 19.04
CA VAL A 447 -0.21 4.45 17.84
C VAL A 447 -1.24 3.40 17.44
N ALA A 448 -0.89 2.11 17.46
CA ALA A 448 -1.85 1.03 17.20
C ALA A 448 -3.05 1.06 18.16
N ALA A 449 -2.81 1.34 19.45
CA ALA A 449 -3.89 1.39 20.44
C ALA A 449 -4.86 2.56 20.24
N ILE A 450 -4.34 3.73 19.83
CA ILE A 450 -5.14 4.96 19.70
C ILE A 450 -5.73 5.17 18.30
N ALA A 451 -5.20 4.47 17.27
CA ALA A 451 -5.60 4.64 15.87
C ALA A 451 -7.12 4.59 15.63
N PRO A 452 -7.89 3.69 16.27
CA PRO A 452 -9.34 3.63 16.04
C PRO A 452 -10.14 4.85 16.52
N VAL A 453 -9.57 5.67 17.41
CA VAL A 453 -10.27 6.83 18.00
C VAL A 453 -9.83 8.16 17.41
N VAL A 454 -8.83 8.16 16.52
CA VAL A 454 -8.31 9.35 15.85
C VAL A 454 -9.04 9.54 14.52
N ALA A 455 -9.45 10.79 14.22
CA ALA A 455 -9.98 11.14 12.90
C ALA A 455 -8.89 10.95 11.83
N LEU A 456 -9.15 10.11 10.83
CA LEU A 456 -8.10 9.53 10.00
C LEU A 456 -7.86 10.21 8.65
N ASP A 457 -8.79 11.06 8.17
CA ASP A 457 -8.64 11.65 6.83
C ASP A 457 -7.28 12.31 6.65
N MET A 458 -6.89 13.14 7.62
CA MET A 458 -5.59 13.81 7.63
C MET A 458 -4.40 12.84 7.79
N VAL A 459 -4.59 11.74 8.53
CA VAL A 459 -3.55 10.71 8.74
C VAL A 459 -3.32 9.91 7.46
N TRP A 460 -4.37 9.66 6.68
CA TRP A 460 -4.27 9.03 5.37
C TRP A 460 -3.47 9.89 4.40
N ASP A 461 -3.83 11.16 4.24
CA ASP A 461 -3.16 12.08 3.32
C ASP A 461 -1.68 12.25 3.68
N ILE A 462 -1.36 12.44 4.97
CA ILE A 462 0.05 12.54 5.42
C ILE A 462 0.81 11.24 5.16
N ALA A 463 0.18 10.09 5.40
CA ALA A 463 0.80 8.80 5.15
C ALA A 463 1.07 8.57 3.65
N ASP A 464 0.13 8.95 2.80
CA ASP A 464 0.28 8.88 1.34
C ASP A 464 1.38 9.82 0.82
N ILE A 465 1.44 11.06 1.31
CA ILE A 465 2.53 12.00 1.00
C ILE A 465 3.90 11.40 1.36
N LEU A 466 4.05 10.88 2.57
CA LEU A 466 5.33 10.32 3.02
C LEU A 466 5.72 9.07 2.24
N ASN A 467 4.74 8.24 1.88
CA ASN A 467 4.93 7.07 1.04
C ASN A 467 5.44 7.46 -0.36
N ALA A 468 4.85 8.49 -0.96
CA ALA A 468 5.30 9.03 -2.23
C ALA A 468 6.71 9.66 -2.14
N LEU A 469 6.97 10.42 -1.08
CA LEU A 469 8.27 11.08 -0.87
C LEU A 469 9.41 10.08 -0.66
N MET A 470 9.16 8.91 -0.05
CA MET A 470 10.21 7.88 0.08
C MET A 470 10.52 7.19 -1.26
N ALA A 471 9.58 7.17 -2.22
CA ALA A 471 9.82 6.61 -3.54
C ALA A 471 10.89 7.39 -4.31
N ILE A 472 10.94 8.71 -4.17
CA ILE A 472 11.87 9.56 -4.93
C ILE A 472 13.33 9.17 -4.70
N PRO A 473 13.87 9.12 -3.47
CA PRO A 473 15.25 8.68 -3.23
C PRO A 473 15.52 7.26 -3.73
N ASN A 474 14.54 6.34 -3.56
CA ASN A 474 14.70 4.98 -4.03
C ASN A 474 14.78 4.88 -5.55
N LEU A 475 13.92 5.60 -6.29
CA LEU A 475 13.97 5.62 -7.75
C LEU A 475 15.29 6.22 -8.27
N ILE A 476 15.83 7.24 -7.59
CA ILE A 476 17.15 7.77 -7.87
C ILE A 476 18.21 6.68 -7.71
N ALA A 477 18.15 5.87 -6.62
CA ALA A 477 19.07 4.76 -6.43
C ALA A 477 18.96 3.73 -7.56
N VAL A 478 17.75 3.28 -7.89
CA VAL A 478 17.48 2.28 -8.93
C VAL A 478 17.98 2.74 -10.30
N LEU A 479 17.68 3.99 -10.69
CA LEU A 479 18.09 4.54 -11.98
C LEU A 479 19.60 4.74 -12.09
N LEU A 480 20.23 5.36 -11.09
CA LEU A 480 21.68 5.61 -11.10
C LEU A 480 22.50 4.32 -10.97
N LEU A 481 21.98 3.31 -10.28
CA LEU A 481 22.63 2.00 -10.13
C LEU A 481 22.19 0.98 -11.18
N SER A 482 21.39 1.37 -12.18
CA SER A 482 20.85 0.48 -13.22
C SER A 482 21.92 -0.34 -13.96
N ASN A 483 23.11 0.24 -14.17
CA ASN A 483 24.24 -0.48 -14.77
C ASN A 483 24.82 -1.55 -13.83
N VAL A 484 24.85 -1.29 -12.52
CA VAL A 484 25.25 -2.27 -11.50
C VAL A 484 24.26 -3.42 -11.49
N ILE A 485 22.95 -3.10 -11.47
CA ILE A 485 21.87 -4.10 -11.51
C ILE A 485 22.01 -5.00 -12.74
N SER A 486 22.21 -4.41 -13.93
CA SER A 486 22.36 -5.18 -15.16
C SER A 486 23.61 -6.07 -15.15
N LYS A 487 24.74 -5.56 -14.62
CA LYS A 487 26.00 -6.32 -14.51
C LYS A 487 25.85 -7.52 -13.55
N GLU A 488 25.33 -7.28 -12.36
CA GLU A 488 25.08 -8.36 -11.38
C GLU A 488 24.10 -9.39 -11.91
N THR A 489 23.00 -8.94 -12.54
CA THR A 489 22.05 -9.84 -13.17
C THR A 489 22.73 -10.76 -14.18
N LYS A 490 23.57 -10.22 -15.08
CA LYS A 490 24.30 -11.02 -16.07
C LYS A 490 25.28 -11.99 -15.43
N LYS A 491 25.91 -11.59 -14.31
CA LYS A 491 26.92 -12.41 -13.59
C LYS A 491 26.26 -13.68 -13.02
N TYR A 492 25.11 -13.54 -12.35
CA TYR A 492 24.54 -14.63 -11.55
C TYR A 492 23.28 -15.30 -12.12
N ILE A 493 22.63 -14.72 -13.15
CA ILE A 493 21.33 -15.22 -13.62
C ILE A 493 21.37 -16.66 -14.18
N ASN A 494 22.52 -17.11 -14.63
CA ASN A 494 22.73 -18.45 -15.18
C ASN A 494 23.24 -19.42 -14.12
N ASP A 495 23.91 -18.92 -13.06
CA ASP A 495 24.38 -19.70 -11.92
C ASP A 495 23.94 -18.98 -10.61
N LEU A 496 22.75 -19.32 -10.16
CA LEU A 496 22.16 -18.73 -8.95
C LEU A 496 22.71 -19.30 -7.65
N ASP A 497 23.48 -20.39 -7.73
CA ASP A 497 24.10 -21.05 -6.60
C ASP A 497 25.54 -20.56 -6.35
N ALA A 498 26.10 -19.76 -7.27
CA ALA A 498 27.39 -19.11 -7.09
C ALA A 498 27.39 -18.16 -5.88
N TRP A 499 28.48 -18.18 -5.13
CA TRP A 499 28.72 -17.25 -4.03
C TRP A 499 29.08 -15.85 -4.53
N ASP A 500 28.65 -14.80 -3.80
CA ASP A 500 29.10 -13.43 -4.05
C ASP A 500 30.51 -13.26 -3.48
N GLU A 501 31.47 -12.94 -4.34
CA GLU A 501 32.87 -12.68 -4.01
C GLU A 501 33.09 -11.25 -3.53
#